data_2af096545ab0f9650632763927cd0e33
#
_entry.id   2af096545ab0f9650632763927cd0e33
#
_cell.length_a   1.000
_cell.length_b   1.000
_cell.length_c   1.000
_cell.angle_alpha   90.00
_cell.angle_beta   90.00
_cell.angle_gamma   90.00
#
_symmetry.space_group_name_H-M   'P 1'
#
loop_
_entity.id
_entity.type
_entity.pdbx_description
1 polymer ?
#
loop_
_entity_poly.entity_id
_entity_poly.type
_entity_poly.pdbx_seq_one_letter_code
_entity_poly.pdbx_strand_id
1 'polypeptide(L)'
;MKTFARTCAFGLAATVMVLPAIAGPLTVEANKTVPLKMKGTAASVVLGNRNIADVAVHDEHLIFITGKSFGTTNLMVFDRSGNQILNTEVVVTVNSSNLVTVNRSGSNYTYDCAPACRPVMSPGDNPDYFDGLIQQQM
;
A
#
# COMPACT_ATOMS: atom_id res chain seq x y z
N MET A 1 -35.62 -25.58 -64.22
CA MET A 1 -35.91 -25.10 -62.85
C MET A 1 -34.66 -25.26 -62.04
N LYS A 2 -33.96 -24.14 -61.78
CA LYS A 2 -32.66 -24.12 -61.05
C LYS A 2 -32.90 -23.42 -59.70
N THR A 3 -32.87 -24.17 -58.59
CA THR A 3 -33.02 -23.70 -57.22
C THR A 3 -31.68 -23.20 -56.71
N PHE A 4 -31.57 -21.88 -56.45
CA PHE A 4 -30.43 -21.27 -55.79
C PHE A 4 -30.57 -21.41 -54.27
N ALA A 5 -29.70 -22.16 -53.65
CA ALA A 5 -29.57 -22.22 -52.20
C ALA A 5 -28.63 -21.06 -51.74
N ARG A 6 -29.15 -20.07 -51.00
CA ARG A 6 -28.41 -18.99 -50.34
C ARG A 6 -28.00 -19.48 -48.96
N THR A 7 -26.72 -19.74 -48.78
CA THR A 7 -26.11 -20.03 -47.49
C THR A 7 -25.80 -18.68 -46.76
N CYS A 8 -26.56 -18.39 -45.71
CA CYS A 8 -26.23 -17.28 -44.78
C CYS A 8 -25.17 -17.76 -43.79
N ALA A 9 -23.95 -17.29 -43.93
CA ALA A 9 -22.91 -17.44 -42.92
C ALA A 9 -23.10 -16.40 -41.82
N PHE A 10 -23.57 -16.85 -40.64
CA PHE A 10 -23.60 -16.01 -39.43
C PHE A 10 -22.21 -15.95 -38.82
N GLY A 11 -21.52 -14.85 -39.02
CA GLY A 11 -20.26 -14.56 -38.33
C GLY A 11 -20.50 -14.17 -36.87
N LEU A 12 -20.10 -15.04 -35.96
CA LEU A 12 -20.11 -14.79 -34.51
C LEU A 12 -18.95 -13.81 -34.19
N ALA A 13 -19.24 -12.52 -34.06
CA ALA A 13 -18.27 -11.55 -33.58
C ALA A 13 -18.11 -11.69 -32.05
N ALA A 14 -17.04 -12.36 -31.62
CA ALA A 14 -16.67 -12.43 -30.19
C ALA A 14 -16.15 -11.06 -29.73
N THR A 15 -16.98 -10.29 -29.05
CA THR A 15 -16.56 -9.06 -28.36
C THR A 15 -15.75 -9.43 -27.13
N VAL A 16 -14.43 -9.22 -27.21
CA VAL A 16 -13.52 -9.36 -26.05
C VAL A 16 -13.76 -8.15 -25.14
N MET A 17 -14.46 -8.35 -24.02
CA MET A 17 -14.56 -7.36 -22.96
C MET A 17 -13.21 -7.26 -22.25
N VAL A 18 -12.46 -6.19 -22.48
CA VAL A 18 -11.29 -5.82 -21.71
C VAL A 18 -11.77 -5.23 -20.38
N LEU A 19 -11.69 -6.02 -19.30
CA LEU A 19 -11.97 -5.54 -17.95
C LEU A 19 -10.83 -4.61 -17.54
N PRO A 20 -11.11 -3.38 -17.02
CA PRO A 20 -10.08 -2.53 -16.46
C PRO A 20 -9.45 -3.23 -15.25
N ALA A 21 -8.13 -3.40 -15.24
CA ALA A 21 -7.40 -3.86 -14.09
C ALA A 21 -7.49 -2.77 -13.00
N ILE A 22 -8.32 -2.97 -11.99
CA ILE A 22 -8.36 -2.13 -10.80
C ILE A 22 -7.08 -2.45 -10.03
N ALA A 23 -6.13 -1.53 -10.00
CA ALA A 23 -4.98 -1.62 -9.13
C ALA A 23 -5.50 -1.60 -7.68
N GLY A 24 -5.33 -2.72 -6.95
CA GLY A 24 -5.71 -2.80 -5.55
C GLY A 24 -4.85 -1.87 -4.68
N PRO A 25 -5.24 -1.64 -3.41
CA PRO A 25 -4.47 -0.83 -2.49
C PRO A 25 -3.07 -1.43 -2.28
N LEU A 26 -2.07 -0.56 -2.19
CA LEU A 26 -0.71 -0.95 -1.85
C LEU A 26 -0.57 -1.03 -0.33
N THR A 27 -0.38 -2.24 0.17
CA THR A 27 -0.19 -2.45 1.62
C THR A 27 1.30 -2.46 1.96
N VAL A 28 1.70 -1.68 2.95
CA VAL A 28 3.07 -1.56 3.45
C VAL A 28 3.04 -1.72 4.97
N GLU A 29 3.94 -2.50 5.54
CA GLU A 29 4.09 -2.55 7.00
C GLU A 29 4.81 -1.30 7.51
N ALA A 30 4.45 -0.83 8.70
CA ALA A 30 5.15 0.25 9.38
C ALA A 30 6.64 -0.10 9.56
N ASN A 31 7.52 0.88 9.36
CA ASN A 31 8.98 0.72 9.37
C ASN A 31 9.54 -0.22 8.30
N LYS A 32 8.75 -0.52 7.25
CA LYS A 32 9.21 -1.29 6.09
C LYS A 32 9.17 -0.43 4.83
N THR A 33 10.05 -0.76 3.90
CA THR A 33 10.10 -0.14 2.57
C THR A 33 9.82 -1.18 1.50
N VAL A 34 8.94 -0.86 0.57
CA VAL A 34 8.61 -1.71 -0.57
C VAL A 34 8.93 -1.00 -1.88
N PRO A 35 9.50 -1.70 -2.88
CA PRO A 35 9.70 -1.15 -4.21
C PRO A 35 8.39 -1.19 -5.00
N LEU A 36 8.07 -0.10 -5.69
CA LEU A 36 6.97 -0.02 -6.65
C LEU A 36 7.53 0.24 -8.03
N LYS A 37 7.37 -0.75 -8.92
CA LYS A 37 7.78 -0.64 -10.33
C LYS A 37 6.68 0.02 -11.14
N MET A 38 7.06 1.03 -11.91
CA MET A 38 6.15 1.78 -12.79
C MET A 38 6.16 1.22 -14.21
N LYS A 39 4.99 1.13 -14.83
CA LYS A 39 4.87 0.78 -16.26
C LYS A 39 5.16 1.96 -17.19
N GLY A 40 5.02 3.18 -16.69
CA GLY A 40 5.31 4.43 -17.40
C GLY A 40 6.47 5.19 -16.78
N THR A 41 6.88 6.29 -17.41
CA THR A 41 7.96 7.17 -16.96
C THR A 41 7.42 8.14 -15.90
N ALA A 42 7.77 7.92 -14.64
CA ALA A 42 7.40 8.80 -13.54
C ALA A 42 8.22 10.11 -13.59
N ALA A 43 7.55 11.25 -13.59
CA ALA A 43 8.19 12.56 -13.53
C ALA A 43 7.87 13.30 -12.23
N SER A 44 6.69 13.09 -11.67
CA SER A 44 6.26 13.68 -10.41
C SER A 44 5.50 12.67 -9.57
N VAL A 45 5.76 12.67 -8.26
CA VAL A 45 5.12 11.80 -7.28
C VAL A 45 4.51 12.66 -6.19
N VAL A 46 3.24 12.42 -5.90
CA VAL A 46 2.48 13.14 -4.87
C VAL A 46 1.93 12.14 -3.87
N LEU A 47 2.25 12.35 -2.61
CA LEU A 47 1.75 11.58 -1.49
C LEU A 47 0.85 12.48 -0.63
N GLY A 48 -0.35 11.99 -0.30
CA GLY A 48 -1.35 12.78 0.42
C GLY A 48 -0.95 13.11 1.86
N ASN A 49 -0.38 12.15 2.59
CA ASN A 49 0.05 12.35 3.98
C ASN A 49 1.42 11.73 4.26
N ARG A 50 2.42 12.57 4.45
CA ARG A 50 3.82 12.17 4.75
C ARG A 50 4.04 11.66 6.17
N ASN A 51 3.08 11.80 7.07
CA ASN A 51 3.16 11.20 8.40
C ASN A 51 2.81 9.70 8.37
N ILE A 52 2.01 9.26 7.40
CA ILE A 52 1.59 7.85 7.23
C ILE A 52 2.64 7.08 6.45
N ALA A 53 3.09 7.64 5.33
CA ALA A 53 4.10 7.00 4.48
C ALA A 53 5.08 8.05 3.93
N ASP A 54 6.19 7.58 3.37
CA ASP A 54 7.13 8.41 2.62
C ASP A 54 7.50 7.75 1.30
N VAL A 55 7.93 8.56 0.32
CA VAL A 55 8.27 8.10 -1.03
C VAL A 55 9.63 8.64 -1.43
N ALA A 56 10.50 7.72 -1.85
CA ALA A 56 11.79 8.04 -2.46
C ALA A 56 11.78 7.59 -3.93
N VAL A 57 12.05 8.52 -4.84
CA VAL A 57 12.17 8.22 -6.28
C VAL A 57 13.60 7.77 -6.54
N HIS A 58 13.77 6.53 -7.04
CA HIS A 58 15.07 6.00 -7.44
C HIS A 58 15.38 6.34 -8.90
N ASP A 59 14.44 6.02 -9.77
CA ASP A 59 14.50 6.36 -11.20
C ASP A 59 13.08 6.53 -11.78
N GLU A 60 12.99 6.77 -13.08
CA GLU A 60 11.72 6.99 -13.79
C GLU A 60 10.76 5.79 -13.75
N HIS A 61 11.22 4.59 -13.35
CA HIS A 61 10.44 3.35 -13.34
C HIS A 61 10.40 2.67 -11.97
N LEU A 62 11.14 3.19 -10.98
CA LEU A 62 11.24 2.61 -9.65
C LEU A 62 11.14 3.66 -8.56
N ILE A 63 10.15 3.51 -7.71
CA ILE A 63 10.00 4.30 -6.50
C ILE A 63 9.96 3.38 -5.28
N PHE A 64 10.43 3.87 -4.14
CA PHE A 64 10.37 3.18 -2.86
C PHE A 64 9.32 3.84 -1.98
N ILE A 65 8.48 3.04 -1.35
CA ILE A 65 7.45 3.51 -0.44
C ILE A 65 7.75 2.95 0.94
N THR A 66 7.92 3.84 1.92
CA THR A 66 8.21 3.51 3.30
C THR A 66 6.98 3.78 4.16
N GLY A 67 6.48 2.76 4.85
CA GLY A 67 5.44 2.92 5.86
C GLY A 67 6.02 3.56 7.13
N LYS A 68 5.41 4.63 7.63
CA LYS A 68 5.84 5.33 8.85
C LYS A 68 4.90 5.07 10.02
N SER A 69 3.64 5.43 9.85
CA SER A 69 2.59 5.24 10.86
C SER A 69 1.41 4.50 10.25
N PHE A 70 0.71 3.70 11.05
CA PHE A 70 -0.50 3.05 10.56
C PHE A 70 -1.53 4.09 10.07
N GLY A 71 -2.28 3.72 9.06
CA GLY A 71 -3.28 4.56 8.43
C GLY A 71 -3.32 4.38 6.93
N THR A 72 -4.13 5.19 6.28
CA THR A 72 -4.32 5.15 4.83
C THR A 72 -4.05 6.53 4.24
N THR A 73 -3.35 6.55 3.12
CA THR A 73 -3.10 7.75 2.32
C THR A 73 -3.18 7.41 0.84
N ASN A 74 -3.19 8.40 -0.03
CA ASN A 74 -3.17 8.19 -1.47
C ASN A 74 -1.81 8.54 -2.08
N LEU A 75 -1.46 7.81 -3.12
CA LEU A 75 -0.27 8.01 -3.94
C LEU A 75 -0.68 8.26 -5.38
N MET A 76 -0.25 9.38 -5.93
CA MET A 76 -0.44 9.74 -7.33
C MET A 76 0.91 9.92 -8.00
N VAL A 77 1.04 9.40 -9.21
CA VAL A 77 2.25 9.56 -10.04
C VAL A 77 1.86 10.11 -11.40
N PHE A 78 2.60 11.10 -11.87
CA PHE A 78 2.37 11.77 -13.13
C PHE A 78 3.59 11.64 -14.05
N ASP A 79 3.33 11.61 -15.36
CA ASP A 79 4.38 11.68 -16.39
C ASP A 79 4.85 13.12 -16.66
N ARG A 80 5.82 13.29 -17.58
CA ARG A 80 6.33 14.63 -17.97
C ARG A 80 5.29 15.49 -18.68
N SER A 81 4.25 14.88 -19.23
CA SER A 81 3.14 15.60 -19.90
C SER A 81 2.04 16.00 -18.93
N GLY A 82 2.16 15.63 -17.64
CA GLY A 82 1.17 15.89 -16.61
C GLY A 82 0.02 14.88 -16.57
N ASN A 83 0.09 13.78 -17.34
CA ASN A 83 -0.94 12.74 -17.27
C ASN A 83 -0.69 11.87 -16.03
N GLN A 84 -1.76 11.52 -15.33
CA GLN A 84 -1.70 10.63 -14.20
C GLN A 84 -1.49 9.18 -14.68
N ILE A 85 -0.36 8.59 -14.34
CA ILE A 85 0.00 7.21 -14.70
C ILE A 85 -0.27 6.20 -13.59
N LEU A 86 -0.39 6.67 -12.36
CA LEU A 86 -0.80 5.86 -11.21
C LEU A 86 -1.65 6.69 -10.24
N ASN A 87 -2.71 6.07 -9.74
CA ASN A 87 -3.45 6.53 -8.57
C ASN A 87 -3.80 5.29 -7.74
N THR A 88 -3.25 5.21 -6.56
CA THR A 88 -3.50 4.09 -5.67
C THR A 88 -3.57 4.55 -4.22
N GLU A 89 -4.25 3.76 -3.43
CA GLU A 89 -4.28 3.91 -1.99
C GLU A 89 -3.09 3.19 -1.36
N VAL A 90 -2.41 3.84 -0.43
CA VAL A 90 -1.33 3.26 0.38
C VAL A 90 -1.87 3.01 1.77
N VAL A 91 -1.94 1.75 2.16
CA VAL A 91 -2.41 1.31 3.47
C VAL A 91 -1.20 0.87 4.28
N VAL A 92 -0.88 1.62 5.33
CA VAL A 92 0.19 1.24 6.25
C VAL A 92 -0.40 0.44 7.40
N THR A 93 0.06 -0.79 7.56
CA THR A 93 -0.36 -1.73 8.60
C THR A 93 0.74 -1.94 9.63
N VAL A 94 0.36 -2.35 10.83
CA VAL A 94 1.33 -2.88 11.80
C VAL A 94 1.33 -4.41 11.70
N ASN A 95 2.51 -5.02 11.76
CA ASN A 95 2.57 -6.47 11.88
C ASN A 95 2.17 -6.86 13.30
N SER A 96 0.95 -7.35 13.45
CA SER A 96 0.40 -7.76 14.75
C SER A 96 0.59 -9.24 15.07
N SER A 97 1.23 -10.01 14.18
CA SER A 97 1.34 -11.47 14.32
C SER A 97 2.02 -11.92 15.61
N ASN A 98 2.93 -11.11 16.13
CA ASN A 98 3.70 -11.41 17.33
C ASN A 98 3.42 -10.43 18.49
N LEU A 99 2.45 -9.52 18.31
CA LEU A 99 2.12 -8.53 19.32
C LEU A 99 1.23 -9.14 20.41
N VAL A 100 1.64 -8.94 21.65
CA VAL A 100 0.87 -9.29 22.84
C VAL A 100 0.64 -8.03 23.64
N THR A 101 -0.62 -7.65 23.80
CA THR A 101 -1.01 -6.53 24.66
C THR A 101 -1.48 -7.05 26.00
N VAL A 102 -0.83 -6.58 27.05
CA VAL A 102 -1.16 -6.92 28.45
C VAL A 102 -1.89 -5.74 29.06
N ASN A 103 -3.13 -5.94 29.50
CA ASN A 103 -3.87 -4.94 30.27
C ASN A 103 -3.60 -5.12 31.77
N ARG A 104 -3.10 -4.07 32.41
CA ARG A 104 -2.85 -4.04 33.87
C ARG A 104 -3.60 -2.83 34.46
N SER A 105 -4.63 -3.12 35.19
CA SER A 105 -5.46 -2.11 35.90
C SER A 105 -5.96 -0.98 34.97
N GLY A 106 -6.38 -1.33 33.73
CA GLY A 106 -6.90 -0.38 32.75
C GLY A 106 -5.86 0.26 31.85
N SER A 107 -4.56 -0.01 32.05
CA SER A 107 -3.47 0.44 31.18
C SER A 107 -2.98 -0.70 30.29
N ASN A 108 -2.71 -0.41 29.02
CA ASN A 108 -2.20 -1.38 28.07
C ASN A 108 -0.67 -1.27 27.95
N TYR A 109 -0.02 -2.40 27.75
CA TYR A 109 1.42 -2.55 27.54
C TYR A 109 1.61 -3.56 26.41
N THR A 110 2.19 -3.15 25.30
CA THR A 110 2.35 -4.00 24.10
C THR A 110 3.78 -4.49 23.98
N TYR A 111 3.93 -5.76 23.64
CA TYR A 111 5.19 -6.46 23.45
C TYR A 111 5.20 -7.18 22.10
N ASP A 112 6.34 -7.20 21.42
CA ASP A 112 6.62 -8.10 20.31
C ASP A 112 7.34 -9.35 20.84
N CYS A 113 6.72 -10.52 20.63
CA CYS A 113 7.14 -11.79 21.21
C CYS A 113 7.66 -12.79 20.15
N ALA A 114 8.67 -12.39 19.36
CA ALA A 114 9.32 -13.28 18.40
C ALA A 114 10.86 -13.10 18.38
N PRO A 115 11.63 -14.03 18.91
CA PRO A 115 11.37 -15.24 19.75
C PRO A 115 11.24 -14.92 21.24
N ALA A 116 11.60 -13.71 21.68
CA ALA A 116 11.50 -13.24 23.06
C ALA A 116 10.67 -11.96 23.11
N CYS A 117 9.83 -11.81 24.13
CA CYS A 117 9.00 -10.63 24.28
C CYS A 117 9.84 -9.38 24.55
N ARG A 118 9.70 -8.35 23.72
CA ARG A 118 10.36 -7.06 23.86
C ARG A 118 9.31 -5.95 23.86
N PRO A 119 9.51 -4.90 24.67
CA PRO A 119 8.61 -3.74 24.65
C PRO A 119 8.59 -3.09 23.26
N VAL A 120 7.41 -2.75 22.77
CA VAL A 120 7.24 -2.02 21.50
C VAL A 120 6.24 -0.88 21.70
N MET A 121 6.40 0.17 20.90
CA MET A 121 5.46 1.29 20.92
C MET A 121 4.18 0.92 20.19
N SER A 122 3.06 1.03 20.87
CA SER A 122 1.75 0.84 20.28
C SER A 122 0.81 1.98 20.68
N PRO A 123 0.06 2.56 19.72
CA PRO A 123 -0.93 3.56 20.05
C PRO A 123 -2.01 2.98 21.01
N GLY A 124 -2.27 3.71 22.10
CA GLY A 124 -3.21 3.27 23.13
C GLY A 124 -2.56 2.57 24.33
N ASP A 125 -1.24 2.41 24.32
CA ASP A 125 -0.49 1.97 25.51
C ASP A 125 -0.43 3.06 26.58
N ASN A 126 -0.04 2.66 27.80
CA ASN A 126 0.17 3.59 28.91
C ASN A 126 1.14 4.72 28.48
N PRO A 127 0.81 6.02 28.70
CA PRO A 127 1.65 7.14 28.24
C PRO A 127 3.08 7.11 28.79
N ASP A 128 3.28 6.83 30.08
CA ASP A 128 4.62 6.80 30.69
C ASP A 128 5.48 5.67 30.09
N TYR A 129 4.86 4.52 29.79
CA TYR A 129 5.51 3.40 29.11
C TYR A 129 5.90 3.76 27.69
N PHE A 130 5.00 4.40 26.94
CA PHE A 130 5.22 4.84 25.57
C PHE A 130 6.36 5.86 25.49
N ASP A 131 6.34 6.89 26.36
CA ASP A 131 7.36 7.94 26.41
C ASP A 131 8.74 7.38 26.81
N GLY A 132 8.77 6.42 27.74
CA GLY A 132 10.00 5.72 28.12
C GLY A 132 10.65 4.97 26.95
N LEU A 133 9.87 4.39 26.06
CA LEU A 133 10.37 3.70 24.87
C LEU A 133 10.90 4.68 23.80
N ILE A 134 10.25 5.84 23.63
CA ILE A 134 10.73 6.89 22.74
C ILE A 134 12.12 7.38 23.16
N GLN A 135 12.33 7.60 24.44
CA GLN A 135 13.64 8.07 24.97
C GLN A 135 14.77 7.07 24.76
N GLN A 136 14.48 5.77 24.69
CA GLN A 136 15.49 4.75 24.39
C GLN A 136 15.92 4.71 22.92
N GLN A 137 15.15 5.30 22.01
CA GLN A 137 15.43 5.31 20.57
C GLN A 137 16.14 6.57 20.08
N MET A 138 16.25 7.59 20.93
CA MET A 138 16.98 8.84 20.66
C MET A 138 18.42 8.74 21.15
#